data_75678734536a0db6f7d8fcbc586e9c58
#
_entry.id   75678734536a0db6f7d8fcbc586e9c58
#
_cell.length_a   1.000
_cell.length_b   1.000
_cell.length_c   1.000
_cell.angle_alpha   90.00
_cell.angle_beta   90.00
_cell.angle_gamma   90.00
#
_symmetry.space_group_name_H-M   'P 1'
#
loop_
_entity.id
_entity.type
_entity.pdbx_description
1 polymer ?
#
loop_
_entity_poly.entity_id
_entity_poly.type
_entity_poly.pdbx_seq_one_letter_code
_entity_poly.pdbx_strand_id
1 'polypeptide(L)'
;MKKKNVLKYPSVSPIPVLRQAAPVAAAILLSAPFTAYAATGWQQDASSNWTYVVDDKKQVNQWVPWTDGTLRYVGGNGLIVTNNWVSYQGGRYRVKEDGSRYENEWFSITSTPTLPSSKPSTTWYYAGADGKIYTNGWYNIGGREYYFYGGGNSPRGSFFNLDDKRYYVDGNGARANPGWLSINGVNSAGTEYTNWYYVQSD
;
A
#
# COMPACT_ATOMS: atom_id res chain seq x y z
N MET A 1 21.91 -2.19 -19.89
CA MET A 1 22.27 -1.55 -18.60
C MET A 1 21.04 -0.84 -18.05
N LYS A 2 20.34 -1.44 -17.06
CA LYS A 2 19.17 -0.80 -16.41
C LYS A 2 19.69 0.11 -15.28
N LYS A 3 19.43 1.41 -15.42
CA LYS A 3 19.73 2.38 -14.35
C LYS A 3 18.84 2.07 -13.14
N LYS A 4 19.47 1.75 -12.00
CA LYS A 4 18.77 1.68 -10.71
C LYS A 4 18.31 3.09 -10.36
N ASN A 5 17.01 3.34 -10.33
CA ASN A 5 16.44 4.53 -9.72
C ASN A 5 16.68 4.44 -8.22
N VAL A 6 17.65 5.18 -7.73
CA VAL A 6 17.83 5.43 -6.30
C VAL A 6 16.78 6.46 -5.91
N LEU A 7 15.78 6.04 -5.16
CA LEU A 7 14.79 6.94 -4.58
C LEU A 7 15.54 7.94 -3.68
N LYS A 8 15.59 9.21 -4.10
CA LYS A 8 16.02 10.32 -3.24
C LYS A 8 14.91 10.58 -2.22
N TYR A 9 15.12 10.16 -0.99
CA TYR A 9 14.33 10.66 0.13
C TYR A 9 14.47 12.18 0.22
N PRO A 10 13.38 12.94 0.51
CA PRO A 10 13.50 14.36 0.69
C PRO A 10 14.50 14.63 1.82
N SER A 11 15.50 15.45 1.53
CA SER A 11 16.46 15.91 2.51
C SER A 11 15.72 16.79 3.52
N VAL A 12 15.36 16.21 4.65
CA VAL A 12 14.98 16.99 5.82
C VAL A 12 16.27 17.62 6.30
N SER A 13 16.35 18.94 6.24
CA SER A 13 17.49 19.68 6.79
C SER A 13 17.73 19.21 8.23
N PRO A 14 18.95 18.78 8.57
CA PRO A 14 19.25 18.40 9.94
C PRO A 14 19.06 19.63 10.81
N ILE A 15 18.31 19.47 11.90
CA ILE A 15 18.30 20.44 12.99
C ILE A 15 19.79 20.65 13.36
N PRO A 16 20.30 21.88 13.41
CA PRO A 16 21.73 22.11 13.61
C PRO A 16 22.16 21.48 14.94
N VAL A 17 22.99 20.46 14.86
CA VAL A 17 23.76 20.00 16.00
C VAL A 17 24.81 21.08 16.23
N LEU A 18 24.65 21.92 17.26
CA LEU A 18 25.64 22.89 17.70
C LEU A 18 26.88 22.10 18.10
N ARG A 19 27.88 22.00 17.19
CA ARG A 19 29.24 21.68 17.58
C ARG A 19 29.83 22.92 18.22
N GLN A 20 29.91 22.95 19.54
CA GLN A 20 30.71 23.92 20.25
C GLN A 20 32.17 23.52 20.16
N ALA A 21 33.01 24.37 19.47
CA ALA A 21 34.45 24.43 19.69
C ALA A 21 34.67 25.29 20.93
N ALA A 22 35.38 24.73 21.90
CA ALA A 22 35.70 25.42 23.13
C ALA A 22 36.80 26.49 22.93
N PRO A 23 36.65 27.67 23.57
CA PRO A 23 37.77 28.31 24.19
C PRO A 23 37.64 28.27 25.72
N VAL A 24 38.75 27.99 26.36
CA VAL A 24 38.93 28.07 27.82
C VAL A 24 38.76 29.53 28.25
N ALA A 25 37.62 29.84 28.88
CA ALA A 25 37.44 31.02 29.70
C ALA A 25 36.55 30.63 30.86
N ALA A 26 37.08 30.79 32.08
CA ALA A 26 36.32 30.57 33.31
C ALA A 26 35.15 31.56 33.36
N ALA A 27 33.95 31.05 33.11
CA ALA A 27 32.69 31.76 33.30
C ALA A 27 31.89 31.06 34.37
N ILE A 28 31.49 31.81 35.37
CA ILE A 28 30.56 31.44 36.41
C ILE A 28 29.29 30.94 35.75
N LEU A 29 29.06 29.63 35.79
CA LEU A 29 27.84 29.00 35.31
C LEU A 29 26.70 29.33 36.28
N LEU A 30 25.93 30.35 35.96
CA LEU A 30 24.56 30.43 36.40
C LEU A 30 23.82 29.28 35.73
N SER A 31 23.62 28.16 36.43
CA SER A 31 22.81 27.05 35.98
C SER A 31 21.35 27.47 36.00
N ALA A 32 20.90 28.12 34.93
CA ALA A 32 19.47 28.13 34.65
C ALA A 32 19.04 26.65 34.33
N PRO A 33 18.00 26.13 34.93
CA PRO A 33 17.52 24.81 34.61
C PRO A 33 17.10 24.82 33.14
N PHE A 34 17.89 24.19 32.27
CA PHE A 34 17.44 23.85 30.93
C PHE A 34 16.34 22.82 31.10
N THR A 35 15.11 23.23 30.96
CA THR A 35 14.01 22.30 30.75
C THR A 35 14.24 21.72 29.35
N ALA A 36 14.82 20.53 29.30
CA ALA A 36 14.82 19.75 28.07
C ALA A 36 13.37 19.45 27.70
N TYR A 37 12.86 20.06 26.66
CA TYR A 37 11.56 19.68 26.11
C TYR A 37 11.67 18.27 25.55
N ALA A 38 10.73 17.41 25.96
CA ALA A 38 10.65 16.05 25.44
C ALA A 38 10.49 16.07 23.90
N ALA A 39 11.24 15.25 23.22
CA ALA A 39 11.23 15.22 21.76
C ALA A 39 9.89 14.65 21.26
N THR A 40 9.29 15.33 20.27
CA THR A 40 8.12 14.86 19.55
C THR A 40 8.39 15.01 18.05
N GLY A 41 8.15 13.94 17.28
CA GLY A 41 8.33 13.95 15.85
C GLY A 41 9.06 12.72 15.31
N TRP A 42 9.34 12.75 14.02
CA TRP A 42 10.09 11.73 13.33
C TRP A 42 11.57 11.79 13.64
N GLN A 43 12.15 10.65 13.95
CA GLN A 43 13.58 10.48 14.24
C GLN A 43 14.13 9.35 13.38
N GLN A 44 15.36 9.53 12.89
CA GLN A 44 16.08 8.52 12.12
C GLN A 44 17.26 8.01 12.92
N ASP A 45 17.42 6.69 13.02
CA ASP A 45 18.57 6.07 13.66
C ASP A 45 19.79 5.99 12.71
N ALA A 46 20.94 5.54 13.25
CA ALA A 46 22.17 5.40 12.47
C ALA A 46 22.08 4.39 11.31
N SER A 47 21.09 3.49 11.34
CA SER A 47 20.79 2.51 10.29
C SER A 47 19.75 3.02 9.29
N SER A 48 19.42 4.31 9.33
CA SER A 48 18.42 4.97 8.49
C SER A 48 16.96 4.47 8.70
N ASN A 49 16.67 3.85 9.82
CA ASN A 49 15.30 3.47 10.18
C ASN A 49 14.58 4.67 10.81
N TRP A 50 13.32 4.84 10.42
CA TRP A 50 12.48 5.91 10.95
C TRP A 50 11.59 5.44 12.08
N THR A 51 11.54 6.23 13.16
CA THR A 51 10.63 6.07 14.30
C THR A 51 9.89 7.37 14.55
N TYR A 52 8.70 7.29 15.12
CA TYR A 52 7.96 8.48 15.58
C TYR A 52 7.90 8.47 17.10
N VAL A 53 8.24 9.58 17.71
CA VAL A 53 8.19 9.75 19.17
C VAL A 53 7.21 10.86 19.55
N VAL A 54 6.61 10.71 20.71
CA VAL A 54 5.82 11.73 21.39
C VAL A 54 6.31 11.75 22.83
N ASP A 55 6.79 12.89 23.30
CA ASP A 55 7.34 13.06 24.64
C ASP A 55 8.41 11.97 24.95
N ASP A 56 9.39 11.83 24.03
CA ASP A 56 10.47 10.83 24.07
C ASP A 56 10.02 9.36 24.03
N LYS A 57 8.71 9.08 23.87
CA LYS A 57 8.17 7.72 23.80
C LYS A 57 7.93 7.31 22.37
N LYS A 58 8.53 6.19 21.95
CA LYS A 58 8.26 5.58 20.63
C LYS A 58 6.78 5.24 20.51
N GLN A 59 6.19 5.67 19.42
CA GLN A 59 4.84 5.27 19.03
C GLN A 59 4.92 3.91 18.32
N VAL A 60 3.92 3.07 18.50
CA VAL A 60 3.85 1.72 17.94
C VAL A 60 2.43 1.39 17.48
N ASN A 61 2.32 0.49 16.50
CA ASN A 61 1.06 -0.07 16.01
C ASN A 61 0.00 0.97 15.65
N GLN A 62 0.41 2.05 14.98
CA GLN A 62 -0.51 3.10 14.56
C GLN A 62 -0.07 3.84 13.31
N TRP A 63 -1.04 4.54 12.70
CA TRP A 63 -0.79 5.48 11.61
C TRP A 63 -0.32 6.82 12.15
N VAL A 64 0.73 7.37 11.55
CA VAL A 64 1.33 8.65 11.93
C VAL A 64 1.49 9.53 10.69
N PRO A 65 1.09 10.81 10.75
CA PRO A 65 1.31 11.73 9.65
C PRO A 65 2.80 11.91 9.33
N TRP A 66 3.12 11.86 8.04
CA TRP A 66 4.44 12.25 7.53
C TRP A 66 4.48 13.73 7.21
N THR A 67 5.66 14.26 6.89
CA THR A 67 5.86 15.69 6.61
C THR A 67 5.09 16.22 5.40
N ASP A 68 4.72 15.34 4.47
CA ASP A 68 3.92 15.65 3.28
C ASP A 68 2.41 15.46 3.47
N GLY A 69 1.97 15.15 4.71
CA GLY A 69 0.59 14.88 5.07
C GLY A 69 0.11 13.44 4.78
N THR A 70 0.91 12.61 4.11
CA THR A 70 0.58 11.19 3.93
C THR A 70 0.77 10.43 5.23
N LEU A 71 0.12 9.25 5.34
CA LEU A 71 0.22 8.43 6.54
C LEU A 71 1.28 7.34 6.39
N ARG A 72 2.06 7.13 7.47
CA ARG A 72 2.98 6.00 7.64
C ARG A 72 2.54 5.14 8.80
N TYR A 73 2.65 3.82 8.66
CA TYR A 73 2.36 2.92 9.77
C TYR A 73 3.64 2.59 10.52
N VAL A 74 3.64 2.84 11.82
CA VAL A 74 4.71 2.37 12.72
C VAL A 74 4.28 1.03 13.32
N GLY A 75 5.10 0.02 13.12
CA GLY A 75 4.85 -1.34 13.60
C GLY A 75 5.09 -1.51 15.08
N GLY A 76 4.95 -2.74 15.60
CA GLY A 76 5.15 -3.06 17.01
C GLY A 76 6.58 -2.84 17.52
N ASN A 77 7.57 -2.79 16.63
CA ASN A 77 8.96 -2.44 16.94
C ASN A 77 9.22 -0.91 16.90
N GLY A 78 8.19 -0.11 16.60
CA GLY A 78 8.28 1.34 16.48
C GLY A 78 8.95 1.85 15.19
N LEU A 79 9.19 0.97 14.22
CA LEU A 79 9.74 1.35 12.91
C LEU A 79 8.62 1.50 11.87
N ILE A 80 8.86 2.34 10.86
CA ILE A 80 7.97 2.41 9.69
C ILE A 80 7.91 1.05 9.00
N VAL A 81 6.69 0.59 8.74
CA VAL A 81 6.45 -0.58 7.88
C VAL A 81 6.50 -0.13 6.42
N THR A 82 7.24 -0.87 5.59
CA THR A 82 7.36 -0.62 4.15
C THR A 82 7.03 -1.88 3.37
N ASN A 83 6.50 -1.72 2.15
CA ASN A 83 6.19 -2.79 1.20
C ASN A 83 5.50 -4.02 1.83
N ASN A 84 4.53 -3.79 2.71
CA ASN A 84 3.89 -4.86 3.47
C ASN A 84 2.39 -4.63 3.68
N TRP A 85 1.71 -5.68 4.10
CA TRP A 85 0.34 -5.63 4.57
C TRP A 85 0.28 -5.17 6.03
N VAL A 86 -0.73 -4.36 6.33
CA VAL A 86 -1.02 -3.89 7.70
C VAL A 86 -2.47 -4.23 8.03
N SER A 87 -2.69 -4.83 9.19
CA SER A 87 -4.03 -4.98 9.79
C SER A 87 -4.16 -3.95 10.92
N TYR A 88 -5.17 -3.10 10.85
CA TYR A 88 -5.38 -2.06 11.83
C TYR A 88 -6.88 -1.75 11.99
N GLN A 89 -7.38 -1.76 13.22
CA GLN A 89 -8.78 -1.45 13.55
C GLN A 89 -9.81 -2.15 12.63
N GLY A 90 -9.64 -3.45 12.45
CA GLY A 90 -10.53 -4.28 11.62
C GLY A 90 -10.40 -4.04 10.09
N GLY A 91 -9.55 -3.14 9.65
CA GLY A 91 -9.22 -2.92 8.25
C GLY A 91 -7.91 -3.58 7.84
N ARG A 92 -7.81 -3.89 6.55
CA ARG A 92 -6.57 -4.35 5.92
C ARG A 92 -6.06 -3.27 4.98
N TYR A 93 -4.77 -2.99 5.04
CA TYR A 93 -4.10 -1.93 4.28
C TYR A 93 -2.87 -2.49 3.59
N ARG A 94 -2.42 -1.81 2.53
CA ARG A 94 -1.13 -2.08 1.90
C ARG A 94 -0.28 -0.82 1.95
N VAL A 95 0.98 -0.95 2.37
CA VAL A 95 1.96 0.15 2.34
C VAL A 95 2.96 -0.06 1.20
N LYS A 96 3.35 1.05 0.60
CA LYS A 96 4.31 1.13 -0.51
C LYS A 96 5.75 0.98 0.00
N GLU A 97 6.72 0.95 -0.90
CA GLU A 97 8.14 0.88 -0.57
C GLU A 97 8.62 2.11 0.24
N ASP A 98 8.04 3.28 -0.03
CA ASP A 98 8.32 4.51 0.71
C ASP A 98 7.61 4.59 2.06
N GLY A 99 6.83 3.58 2.43
CA GLY A 99 6.04 3.50 3.67
C GLY A 99 4.70 4.22 3.62
N SER A 100 4.35 4.93 2.53
CA SER A 100 3.00 5.49 2.37
C SER A 100 1.98 4.38 2.12
N ARG A 101 0.74 4.55 2.59
CA ARG A 101 -0.30 3.59 2.26
C ARG A 101 -0.88 3.86 0.87
N TYR A 102 -1.42 2.83 0.24
CA TYR A 102 -2.27 2.99 -0.93
C TYR A 102 -3.59 3.64 -0.52
N GLU A 103 -4.05 4.63 -1.28
CA GLU A 103 -5.33 5.33 -1.06
C GLU A 103 -5.98 5.68 -2.39
N ASN A 104 -7.28 5.33 -2.54
CA ASN A 104 -8.08 5.63 -3.73
C ASN A 104 -7.40 5.20 -5.04
N GLU A 105 -6.73 4.06 -5.05
CA GLU A 105 -5.96 3.59 -6.20
C GLU A 105 -5.94 2.07 -6.32
N TRP A 106 -5.76 1.61 -7.57
CA TRP A 106 -5.48 0.23 -7.92
C TRP A 106 -4.01 -0.10 -7.71
N PHE A 107 -3.74 -1.32 -7.24
CA PHE A 107 -2.40 -1.88 -7.24
C PHE A 107 -2.44 -3.39 -7.47
N SER A 108 -1.30 -3.95 -7.85
CA SER A 108 -1.16 -5.38 -8.05
C SER A 108 0.04 -5.94 -7.31
N ILE A 109 -0.06 -7.21 -6.95
CA ILE A 109 1.04 -7.99 -6.39
C ILE A 109 1.26 -9.17 -7.31
N THR A 110 2.49 -9.28 -7.83
CA THR A 110 2.90 -10.41 -8.64
C THR A 110 3.68 -11.40 -7.77
N SER A 111 3.18 -12.64 -7.72
CA SER A 111 3.85 -13.71 -6.99
C SER A 111 5.09 -14.18 -7.76
N THR A 112 6.18 -14.42 -7.02
CA THR A 112 7.34 -15.14 -7.58
C THR A 112 7.03 -16.63 -7.55
N PRO A 113 7.15 -17.36 -8.68
CA PRO A 113 6.93 -18.79 -8.68
C PRO A 113 7.91 -19.52 -7.77
N THR A 114 7.40 -20.46 -6.99
CA THR A 114 8.24 -21.32 -6.14
C THR A 114 8.77 -22.54 -6.88
N LEU A 115 8.14 -22.90 -8.02
CA LEU A 115 8.54 -24.02 -8.87
C LEU A 115 8.92 -23.53 -10.27
N PRO A 116 9.94 -24.12 -10.94
CA PRO A 116 10.37 -23.70 -12.27
C PRO A 116 9.27 -23.77 -13.34
N SER A 117 8.28 -24.67 -13.18
CA SER A 117 7.15 -24.85 -14.10
C SER A 117 6.00 -23.87 -13.85
N SER A 118 6.00 -23.15 -12.75
CA SER A 118 4.94 -22.21 -12.38
C SER A 118 5.18 -20.86 -13.06
N LYS A 119 4.09 -20.25 -13.52
CA LYS A 119 4.12 -18.87 -14.06
C LYS A 119 3.85 -17.86 -12.95
N PRO A 120 4.44 -16.64 -13.01
CA PRO A 120 4.04 -15.54 -12.13
C PRO A 120 2.54 -15.30 -12.24
N SER A 121 1.89 -15.06 -11.11
CA SER A 121 0.47 -14.71 -11.02
C SER A 121 0.34 -13.30 -10.47
N THR A 122 -0.39 -12.44 -11.17
CA THR A 122 -0.66 -11.07 -10.74
C THR A 122 -2.05 -10.99 -10.14
N THR A 123 -2.11 -10.52 -8.91
CA THR A 123 -3.35 -10.33 -8.17
C THR A 123 -3.60 -8.83 -7.99
N TRP A 124 -4.82 -8.39 -8.30
CA TRP A 124 -5.22 -6.99 -8.26
C TRP A 124 -6.06 -6.67 -7.03
N TYR A 125 -5.84 -5.50 -6.48
CA TYR A 125 -6.49 -4.94 -5.30
C TYR A 125 -6.86 -3.48 -5.52
N TYR A 126 -7.79 -2.97 -4.73
CA TYR A 126 -8.10 -1.55 -4.67
C TYR A 126 -8.11 -1.07 -3.22
N ALA A 127 -7.43 0.02 -2.96
CA ALA A 127 -7.50 0.75 -1.71
C ALA A 127 -8.52 1.88 -1.83
N GLY A 128 -9.50 1.93 -0.93
CA GLY A 128 -10.47 3.01 -0.87
C GLY A 128 -9.85 4.35 -0.44
N ALA A 129 -10.66 5.38 -0.35
CA ALA A 129 -10.22 6.71 0.04
C ALA A 129 -9.66 6.77 1.49
N ASP A 130 -10.08 5.85 2.36
CA ASP A 130 -9.57 5.68 3.71
C ASP A 130 -8.35 4.73 3.76
N GLY A 131 -7.88 4.26 2.62
CA GLY A 131 -6.79 3.29 2.45
C GLY A 131 -7.17 1.84 2.76
N LYS A 132 -8.39 1.53 3.22
CA LYS A 132 -8.82 0.15 3.42
C LYS A 132 -8.97 -0.56 2.08
N ILE A 133 -8.52 -1.81 2.06
CA ILE A 133 -8.68 -2.67 0.89
C ILE A 133 -10.15 -3.10 0.77
N TYR A 134 -10.72 -2.93 -0.42
CA TYR A 134 -12.07 -3.41 -0.70
C TYR A 134 -12.13 -4.93 -0.65
N THR A 135 -13.18 -5.46 -0.02
CA THR A 135 -13.38 -6.89 0.19
C THR A 135 -14.87 -7.23 0.14
N ASN A 136 -15.18 -8.50 -0.17
CA ASN A 136 -16.53 -9.09 0.00
C ASN A 136 -17.65 -8.32 -0.69
N GLY A 137 -17.53 -7.97 -1.97
CA GLY A 137 -18.66 -7.35 -2.65
C GLY A 137 -18.34 -6.61 -3.93
N TRP A 138 -19.40 -6.00 -4.47
CA TRP A 138 -19.33 -5.11 -5.61
C TRP A 138 -19.10 -3.67 -5.18
N TYR A 139 -18.23 -2.97 -5.89
CA TYR A 139 -17.91 -1.57 -5.65
C TYR A 139 -17.90 -0.79 -6.96
N ASN A 140 -18.52 0.40 -6.96
CA ASN A 140 -18.43 1.32 -8.08
C ASN A 140 -17.13 2.12 -7.99
N ILE A 141 -16.28 1.99 -9.01
CA ILE A 141 -15.01 2.72 -9.11
C ILE A 141 -14.96 3.37 -10.49
N GLY A 142 -14.99 4.69 -10.52
CA GLY A 142 -14.97 5.43 -11.77
C GLY A 142 -16.15 5.15 -12.69
N GLY A 143 -17.34 4.87 -12.15
CA GLY A 143 -18.56 4.60 -12.91
C GLY A 143 -18.70 3.16 -13.42
N ARG A 144 -17.79 2.26 -13.04
CA ARG A 144 -17.84 0.83 -13.37
C ARG A 144 -17.86 -0.02 -12.10
N GLU A 145 -18.51 -1.19 -12.14
CA GLU A 145 -18.57 -2.11 -11.03
C GLU A 145 -17.46 -3.14 -11.07
N TYR A 146 -16.84 -3.37 -9.91
CA TYR A 146 -15.78 -4.35 -9.68
C TYR A 146 -16.09 -5.20 -8.47
N TYR A 147 -15.82 -6.50 -8.57
CA TYR A 147 -16.00 -7.42 -7.46
C TYR A 147 -14.68 -7.67 -6.73
N PHE A 148 -14.76 -7.75 -5.41
CA PHE A 148 -13.62 -8.13 -4.57
C PHE A 148 -14.00 -9.31 -3.68
N TYR A 149 -13.18 -10.34 -3.71
CA TYR A 149 -13.32 -11.49 -2.82
C TYR A 149 -12.96 -11.14 -1.37
N GLY A 150 -13.18 -12.06 -0.42
CA GLY A 150 -12.86 -11.86 1.00
C GLY A 150 -11.39 -11.52 1.29
N GLY A 151 -10.46 -11.98 0.45
CA GLY A 151 -9.05 -11.62 0.51
C GLY A 151 -8.71 -10.25 -0.09
N GLY A 152 -9.69 -9.55 -0.67
CA GLY A 152 -9.51 -8.25 -1.33
C GLY A 152 -9.03 -8.34 -2.77
N ASN A 153 -8.82 -9.54 -3.29
CA ASN A 153 -8.44 -9.73 -4.69
C ASN A 153 -9.63 -9.58 -5.63
N SER A 154 -9.42 -8.90 -6.76
CA SER A 154 -10.42 -8.68 -7.82
C SER A 154 -10.18 -9.63 -8.98
N PRO A 155 -11.21 -10.36 -9.48
CA PRO A 155 -11.10 -11.21 -10.66
C PRO A 155 -10.90 -10.36 -11.92
N ARG A 156 -10.26 -10.97 -12.94
CA ARG A 156 -10.01 -10.34 -14.24
C ARG A 156 -10.20 -11.32 -15.38
N GLY A 157 -10.86 -10.87 -16.47
CA GLY A 157 -11.04 -11.65 -17.68
C GLY A 157 -11.65 -13.02 -17.44
N SER A 158 -12.61 -13.15 -16.50
CA SER A 158 -13.08 -14.45 -16.04
C SER A 158 -14.55 -14.45 -15.62
N PHE A 159 -15.11 -15.65 -15.63
CA PHE A 159 -16.40 -15.92 -14.99
C PHE A 159 -16.19 -16.30 -13.52
N PHE A 160 -17.16 -15.93 -12.70
CA PHE A 160 -17.27 -16.44 -11.32
C PHE A 160 -18.74 -16.52 -10.91
N ASN A 161 -19.05 -17.33 -9.90
CA ASN A 161 -20.38 -17.51 -9.37
C ASN A 161 -20.52 -16.77 -8.03
N LEU A 162 -21.66 -16.12 -7.84
CA LEU A 162 -22.03 -15.43 -6.61
C LEU A 162 -23.56 -15.54 -6.47
N ASP A 163 -24.05 -16.04 -5.35
CA ASP A 163 -25.50 -16.16 -5.01
C ASP A 163 -26.33 -16.74 -6.16
N ASP A 164 -25.96 -17.95 -6.63
CA ASP A 164 -26.60 -18.69 -7.73
C ASP A 164 -26.58 -17.98 -9.10
N LYS A 165 -25.95 -16.82 -9.20
CA LYS A 165 -25.74 -16.11 -10.47
C LYS A 165 -24.29 -16.27 -10.96
N ARG A 166 -24.15 -16.26 -12.28
CA ARG A 166 -22.84 -16.29 -12.94
C ARG A 166 -22.53 -14.93 -13.53
N TYR A 167 -21.41 -14.35 -13.12
CA TYR A 167 -20.93 -13.04 -13.57
C TYR A 167 -19.71 -13.19 -14.46
N TYR A 168 -19.52 -12.23 -15.35
CA TYR A 168 -18.29 -12.05 -16.11
C TYR A 168 -17.71 -10.67 -15.86
N VAL A 169 -16.39 -10.62 -15.65
CA VAL A 169 -15.62 -9.39 -15.62
C VAL A 169 -14.60 -9.38 -16.76
N ASP A 170 -14.43 -8.23 -17.38
CA ASP A 170 -13.50 -8.05 -18.49
C ASP A 170 -12.01 -8.15 -18.03
N GLY A 171 -11.08 -8.02 -18.98
CA GLY A 171 -9.64 -8.07 -18.70
C GLY A 171 -9.16 -6.98 -17.71
N ASN A 172 -9.93 -5.90 -17.55
CA ASN A 172 -9.69 -4.87 -16.55
C ASN A 172 -10.39 -5.13 -15.21
N GLY A 173 -11.17 -6.21 -15.10
CA GLY A 173 -11.92 -6.61 -13.92
C GLY A 173 -13.28 -5.93 -13.77
N ALA A 174 -13.70 -5.11 -14.71
CA ALA A 174 -15.00 -4.48 -14.64
C ALA A 174 -16.12 -5.44 -15.07
N ARG A 175 -17.26 -5.37 -14.38
CA ARG A 175 -18.45 -6.13 -14.71
C ARG A 175 -18.88 -5.89 -16.16
N ALA A 176 -19.20 -6.96 -16.88
CA ALA A 176 -19.72 -6.85 -18.23
C ALA A 176 -21.09 -6.14 -18.24
N ASN A 177 -21.30 -5.28 -19.23
CA ASN A 177 -22.57 -4.63 -19.45
C ASN A 177 -23.63 -5.64 -19.96
N PRO A 178 -24.93 -5.41 -19.73
CA PRO A 178 -25.99 -6.20 -20.34
C PRO A 178 -25.89 -6.22 -21.87
N GLY A 179 -26.20 -7.36 -22.48
CA GLY A 179 -26.17 -7.56 -23.93
C GLY A 179 -25.30 -8.75 -24.35
N TRP A 180 -25.05 -8.84 -25.66
CA TRP A 180 -24.20 -9.91 -26.20
C TRP A 180 -22.73 -9.67 -25.91
N LEU A 181 -22.07 -10.70 -25.38
CA LEU A 181 -20.64 -10.75 -25.07
C LEU A 181 -19.99 -11.88 -25.85
N SER A 182 -18.97 -11.56 -26.66
CA SER A 182 -18.13 -12.56 -27.30
C SER A 182 -16.82 -12.73 -26.53
N ILE A 183 -16.40 -13.96 -26.31
CA ILE A 183 -15.14 -14.30 -25.66
C ILE A 183 -14.35 -15.20 -26.61
N ASN A 184 -13.21 -14.72 -27.02
CA ASN A 184 -12.27 -15.47 -27.85
C ASN A 184 -11.33 -16.28 -26.97
N GLY A 185 -10.97 -17.46 -27.43
CA GLY A 185 -9.99 -18.32 -26.78
C GLY A 185 -9.26 -19.19 -27.77
N VAL A 186 -8.26 -19.90 -27.26
CA VAL A 186 -7.51 -20.90 -28.01
C VAL A 186 -7.61 -22.21 -27.23
N ASN A 187 -8.04 -23.29 -27.88
CA ASN A 187 -8.13 -24.60 -27.23
C ASN A 187 -6.74 -25.26 -27.06
N SER A 188 -6.69 -26.41 -26.41
CA SER A 188 -5.47 -27.16 -26.19
C SER A 188 -4.77 -27.64 -27.48
N ALA A 189 -5.49 -27.67 -28.59
CA ALA A 189 -4.94 -28.01 -29.93
C ALA A 189 -4.45 -26.77 -30.71
N GLY A 190 -4.50 -25.57 -30.09
CA GLY A 190 -4.08 -24.34 -30.75
C GLY A 190 -5.15 -23.72 -31.66
N THR A 191 -6.38 -24.24 -31.67
CA THR A 191 -7.47 -23.74 -32.52
C THR A 191 -8.17 -22.59 -31.84
N GLU A 192 -8.32 -21.47 -32.54
CA GLU A 192 -9.09 -20.31 -32.06
C GLU A 192 -10.58 -20.65 -32.07
N TYR A 193 -11.29 -20.15 -31.07
CA TYR A 193 -12.75 -20.23 -30.95
C TYR A 193 -13.32 -18.95 -30.40
N THR A 194 -14.60 -18.69 -30.68
CA THR A 194 -15.38 -17.60 -30.10
C THR A 194 -16.65 -18.16 -29.49
N ASN A 195 -16.83 -17.93 -28.20
CA ASN A 195 -18.09 -18.22 -27.49
C ASN A 195 -18.90 -16.94 -27.31
N TRP A 196 -20.20 -17.06 -27.50
CA TRP A 196 -21.15 -15.97 -27.29
C TRP A 196 -21.98 -16.22 -26.03
N TYR A 197 -22.13 -15.19 -25.24
CA TYR A 197 -22.91 -15.19 -24.01
C TYR A 197 -23.87 -14.00 -24.03
N TYR A 198 -25.04 -14.15 -23.45
CA TYR A 198 -25.94 -13.03 -23.23
C TYR A 198 -25.88 -12.61 -21.75
N VAL A 199 -25.46 -11.39 -21.49
CA VAL A 199 -25.42 -10.81 -20.13
C VAL A 199 -26.77 -10.16 -19.86
N GLN A 200 -27.44 -10.61 -18.84
CA GLN A 200 -28.74 -10.06 -18.44
C GLN A 200 -28.54 -8.79 -17.60
N SER A 201 -29.52 -7.88 -17.66
CA SER A 201 -29.67 -6.83 -16.64
C SER A 201 -30.13 -7.48 -15.34
N ASP A 202 -29.66 -6.98 -14.21
CA ASP A 202 -30.15 -7.40 -12.88
C ASP A 202 -31.60 -7.00 -12.64
#